data_62fc24dd822ee801dcd372127ec9cbe7
#
_entry.id   62fc24dd822ee801dcd372127ec9cbe7
#
_cell.length_a   1.000
_cell.length_b   1.000
_cell.length_c   1.000
_cell.angle_alpha   90.00
_cell.angle_beta   90.00
_cell.angle_gamma   90.00
#
_symmetry.space_group_name_H-M   'P 1'
#
loop_
_entity.id
_entity.type
_entity.pdbx_description
1 polymer ?
#
loop_
_entity_poly.entity_id
_entity_poly.type
_entity_poly.pdbx_seq_one_letter_code
_entity_poly.pdbx_strand_id
1 'polypeptide(L)' 'MTVDGLPGAEQLQLLVTRAMPFGKHKGTLIADLPGNYLNWFAREGFPPGEIGRLLALMQELDHNGLADLLKPLRRDG' A
#
# COMPACT_ATOMS: atom_id res chain seq x y z
N MET A 1 -8.57 5.14 -20.06
CA MET A 1 -7.54 6.05 -19.89
C MET A 1 -7.35 6.42 -18.47
N THR A 2 -6.12 6.45 -18.02
CA THR A 2 -5.85 6.74 -16.64
C THR A 2 -5.75 8.20 -16.42
N VAL A 3 -6.19 8.66 -15.28
CA VAL A 3 -6.04 10.05 -14.93
C VAL A 3 -4.67 10.22 -14.31
N ASP A 4 -3.89 11.13 -14.84
CA ASP A 4 -2.56 11.34 -14.36
C ASP A 4 -2.56 11.73 -12.90
N GLY A 5 -1.67 11.12 -12.14
CA GLY A 5 -1.51 11.46 -10.75
C GLY A 5 -2.46 10.76 -9.80
N LEU A 6 -3.42 10.02 -10.33
CA LEU A 6 -4.34 9.28 -9.47
C LEU A 6 -4.08 7.79 -9.58
N PRO A 7 -4.18 7.05 -8.48
CA PRO A 7 -4.01 5.60 -8.56
C PRO A 7 -5.18 4.98 -9.28
N GLY A 8 -4.91 4.02 -10.12
CA GLY A 8 -5.95 3.27 -10.78
C GLY A 8 -6.45 2.14 -9.91
N ALA A 9 -7.57 1.54 -10.33
CA ALA A 9 -8.15 0.44 -9.58
C ALA A 9 -7.18 -0.72 -9.44
N GLU A 10 -6.34 -0.93 -10.45
CA GLU A 10 -5.36 -2.00 -10.40
C GLU A 10 -4.37 -1.82 -9.28
N GLN A 11 -3.91 -0.59 -9.06
CA GLN A 11 -2.95 -0.34 -7.99
C GLN A 11 -3.59 -0.53 -6.63
N LEU A 12 -4.83 -0.08 -6.48
CA LEU A 12 -5.54 -0.28 -5.23
C LEU A 12 -5.75 -1.77 -4.97
N GLN A 13 -6.06 -2.52 -6.03
CA GLN A 13 -6.25 -3.96 -5.89
C GLN A 13 -4.95 -4.64 -5.44
N LEU A 14 -3.81 -4.19 -5.93
CA LEU A 14 -2.54 -4.76 -5.52
C LEU A 14 -2.26 -4.56 -4.04
N LEU A 15 -2.76 -3.48 -3.45
CA LEU A 15 -2.56 -3.26 -2.03
C LEU A 15 -3.22 -4.35 -1.17
N VAL A 16 -4.30 -4.92 -1.67
CA VAL A 16 -5.02 -5.94 -0.91
C VAL A 16 -4.70 -7.36 -1.37
N THR A 17 -3.82 -7.51 -2.36
CA THR A 17 -3.44 -8.84 -2.84
C THR A 17 -1.94 -9.10 -2.77
N ARG A 18 -1.11 -8.04 -2.78
CA ARG A 18 0.33 -8.22 -2.77
C ARG A 18 0.86 -8.25 -1.34
N ALA A 19 1.68 -9.24 -1.05
CA ALA A 19 2.29 -9.35 0.27
C ALA A 19 3.64 -8.69 0.30
N MET A 20 4.06 -8.27 1.49
CA MET A 20 5.38 -7.68 1.69
C MET A 20 6.43 -8.74 1.38
N PRO A 21 7.38 -8.46 0.50
CA PRO A 21 8.33 -9.50 0.06
C PRO A 21 9.55 -9.65 0.96
N PHE A 22 9.75 -8.76 1.95
CA PHE A 22 10.93 -8.83 2.79
C PHE A 22 10.67 -8.16 4.13
N GLY A 23 11.63 -8.25 5.02
CA GLY A 23 11.60 -7.56 6.30
C GLY A 23 10.75 -8.28 7.33
N LYS A 24 10.55 -7.61 8.46
CA LYS A 24 9.86 -8.25 9.58
C LYS A 24 8.38 -8.48 9.30
N HIS A 25 7.83 -7.81 8.31
CA HIS A 25 6.43 -8.01 7.93
C HIS A 25 6.27 -8.81 6.65
N LYS A 26 7.30 -9.59 6.30
CA LYS A 26 7.22 -10.42 5.11
C LYS A 26 5.99 -11.32 5.17
N GLY A 27 5.24 -11.36 4.09
CA GLY A 27 4.03 -12.16 4.01
C GLY A 27 2.76 -11.44 4.41
N THR A 28 2.87 -10.25 4.99
CA THR A 28 1.70 -9.45 5.35
C THR A 28 1.27 -8.63 4.14
N LEU A 29 -0.04 -8.60 3.88
CA LEU A 29 -0.54 -7.79 2.77
C LEU A 29 -0.16 -6.33 2.97
N ILE A 30 0.12 -5.64 1.87
CA ILE A 30 0.50 -4.23 1.95
C ILE A 30 -0.58 -3.43 2.69
N ALA A 31 -1.84 -3.74 2.42
CA ALA A 31 -2.95 -3.02 3.07
C ALA A 31 -3.04 -3.28 4.56
N ASP A 32 -2.38 -4.32 5.06
CA ASP A 32 -2.42 -4.67 6.47
C ASP A 32 -1.19 -4.22 7.25
N LEU A 33 -0.26 -3.54 6.59
CA LEU A 33 0.94 -3.09 7.26
C LEU A 33 0.63 -2.01 8.29
N PRO A 34 1.31 -2.03 9.45
CA PRO A 34 1.05 -1.00 10.46
C PRO A 34 1.45 0.39 9.97
N GLY A 35 0.71 1.40 10.42
CA GLY A 35 0.98 2.77 10.01
C GLY A 35 2.37 3.24 10.39
N ASN A 36 2.87 2.85 11.57
CA ASN A 36 4.21 3.27 11.97
C ASN A 36 5.29 2.67 11.08
N TYR A 37 5.06 1.47 10.54
CA TYR A 37 6.00 0.85 9.62
C TYR A 37 6.00 1.62 8.29
N LEU A 38 4.82 1.99 7.80
CA LEU A 38 4.71 2.80 6.58
C LEU A 38 5.36 4.16 6.77
N ASN A 39 5.17 4.78 7.93
CA ASN A 39 5.78 6.07 8.20
C ASN A 39 7.29 5.98 8.28
N TRP A 40 7.81 4.83 8.73
CA TRP A 40 9.25 4.61 8.75
C TRP A 40 9.83 4.69 7.34
N PHE A 41 9.16 4.07 6.36
CA PHE A 41 9.59 4.17 4.97
C PHE A 41 9.50 5.60 4.46
N ALA A 42 8.48 6.35 4.88
CA ALA A 42 8.34 7.72 4.43
C ALA A 42 9.50 8.58 4.90
N ARG A 43 10.06 8.27 6.09
CA ARG A 43 11.21 9.01 6.61
C ARG A 43 12.51 8.52 6.01
N GLU A 44 12.68 7.20 5.86
CA GLU A 44 13.95 6.62 5.45
C GLU A 44 14.09 6.46 3.94
N GLY A 45 12.97 6.51 3.23
CA GLY A 45 12.97 6.31 1.79
C GLY A 45 12.31 4.98 1.44
N PHE A 46 11.50 5.02 0.38
CA PHE A 46 10.84 3.80 -0.10
C PHE A 46 11.78 3.01 -0.98
N PRO A 47 11.68 1.67 -0.97
CA PRO A 47 12.53 0.88 -1.87
C PRO A 47 12.20 1.15 -3.33
N PRO A 48 13.12 0.84 -4.24
CA PRO A 48 12.85 1.08 -5.66
C PRO A 48 11.86 0.06 -6.19
N GLY A 49 11.30 0.38 -7.34
CA GLY A 49 10.44 -0.54 -8.06
C GLY A 49 9.00 -0.51 -7.62
N GLU A 50 8.26 -1.51 -8.04
CA GLU A 50 6.83 -1.55 -7.80
C GLU A 50 6.49 -1.60 -6.32
N ILE A 51 7.27 -2.36 -5.55
CA ILE A 51 6.97 -2.47 -4.13
C ILE A 51 7.08 -1.11 -3.44
N GLY A 52 8.04 -0.29 -3.83
CA GLY A 52 8.17 1.04 -3.26
C GLY A 52 6.98 1.93 -3.60
N ARG A 53 6.50 1.83 -4.83
CA ARG A 53 5.33 2.61 -5.23
C ARG A 53 4.09 2.18 -4.46
N LEU A 54 3.93 0.88 -4.22
CA LEU A 54 2.79 0.39 -3.48
C LEU A 54 2.86 0.81 -2.01
N LEU A 55 4.05 0.77 -1.43
CA LEU A 55 4.22 1.21 -0.05
C LEU A 55 3.93 2.69 0.09
N ALA A 56 4.38 3.49 -0.88
CA ALA A 56 4.13 4.92 -0.85
C ALA A 56 2.64 5.23 -0.97
N LEU A 57 1.96 4.51 -1.85
CA LEU A 57 0.52 4.68 -2.01
C LEU A 57 -0.22 4.29 -0.73
N MET A 58 0.15 3.17 -0.13
CA MET A 58 -0.52 2.74 1.09
C MET A 58 -0.27 3.73 2.24
N GLN A 59 0.96 4.23 2.34
CA GLN A 59 1.29 5.21 3.36
C GLN A 59 0.44 6.46 3.20
N GLU A 60 0.23 6.89 1.96
CA GLU A 60 -0.56 8.07 1.70
C GLU A 60 -2.03 7.84 2.07
N LEU A 61 -2.57 6.68 1.72
CA LEU A 61 -3.94 6.36 2.09
C LEU A 61 -4.11 6.31 3.60
N ASP A 62 -3.17 5.69 4.29
CA ASP A 62 -3.24 5.57 5.73
C ASP A 62 -3.12 6.94 6.39
N HIS A 63 -2.19 7.75 5.92
CA HIS A 63 -1.95 9.08 6.48
C HIS A 63 -3.17 9.99 6.33
N ASN A 64 -3.89 9.87 5.24
CA ASN A 64 -5.05 10.71 4.97
C ASN A 64 -6.37 10.09 5.45
N GLY A 65 -6.30 8.99 6.16
CA GLY A 65 -7.51 8.36 6.67
C GLY A 65 -8.38 7.74 5.60
N LEU A 66 -7.76 7.37 4.46
CA LEU A 66 -8.50 6.84 3.33
C LEU A 66 -8.38 5.33 3.18
N ALA A 67 -7.81 4.65 4.17
CA ALA A 67 -7.62 3.20 4.05
C ALA A 67 -8.93 2.45 3.85
N ASP A 68 -10.04 3.04 4.28
CA ASP A 68 -11.34 2.40 4.08
C ASP A 68 -11.73 2.24 2.63
N LEU A 69 -11.08 2.98 1.72
CA LEU A 69 -11.32 2.79 0.31
C LEU A 69 -10.98 1.38 -0.15
N LEU A 70 -10.16 0.69 0.61
CA LEU A 70 -9.74 -0.67 0.25
C LEU A 70 -10.76 -1.73 0.69
N LYS A 71 -11.67 -1.38 1.57
CA LYS A 71 -12.63 -2.37 2.07
C LYS A 71 -13.40 -3.10 0.98
N PRO A 72 -13.97 -2.40 0.02
CA PRO A 72 -14.71 -3.09 -1.03
C PRO A 72 -13.84 -3.95 -1.94
N LEU A 73 -12.53 -3.75 -1.91
CA LEU A 73 -11.62 -4.52 -2.74
C LEU A 73 -11.10 -5.76 -2.03
N ARG A 74 -11.24 -5.82 -0.70
CA ARG A 74 -10.74 -6.98 0.04
C ARG A 74 -11.63 -8.17 -0.24
N ARG A 75 -10.99 -9.30 -0.51
CA ARG A 75 -11.77 -10.50 -0.63
C ARG A 75 -12.19 -10.83 0.74
N ASP A 76 -13.43 -11.01 0.91
CA ASP A 76 -13.93 -11.26 2.14
C ASP A 76 -13.60 -12.54 2.54
N GLY A 77 -12.70 -12.51 3.17
CA GLY A 77 -12.26 -13.81 3.58
C GLY A 77 -13.39 -14.33 4.23
#